data_e24135fa6c685a95975484eb4494e591
#
_entry.id   e24135fa6c685a95975484eb4494e591
#
_cell.length_a   1.000
_cell.length_b   1.000
_cell.length_c   1.000
_cell.angle_alpha   90.00
_cell.angle_beta   90.00
_cell.angle_gamma   90.00
#
_symmetry.space_group_name_H-M   'P 1'
#
loop_
_entity.id
_entity.type
_entity.pdbx_description
1 polymer ?
#
loop_
_entity_poly.entity_id
_entity_poly.type
_entity_poly.pdbx_seq_one_letter_code
_entity_poly.pdbx_strand_id
1 'polypeptide(L)'
;MVSRDVILWEVDVQRDFVLPGGKLYVPGAEKLLPNIKRLTDAARQGKAFLVSHGDFHTPNDPEFKIFPPHCVKGTPGAELVPEAITEKVARVPNEPDTKIPVSQATLIASVP
;
A
#
# COMPACT_ATOMS: atom_id res chain seq x y z
N MET A 1 -3.35 -16.02 16.21
CA MET A 1 -3.71 -14.66 16.64
C MET A 1 -2.68 -13.67 16.15
N VAL A 2 -3.12 -12.52 15.64
CA VAL A 2 -2.20 -11.47 15.19
C VAL A 2 -1.81 -10.60 16.39
N SER A 3 -0.50 -10.37 16.55
CA SER A 3 -0.01 -9.46 17.60
C SER A 3 -0.45 -8.02 17.31
N ARG A 4 -0.91 -7.32 18.35
CA ARG A 4 -1.23 -5.89 18.30
C ARG A 4 -0.16 -5.04 18.96
N ASP A 5 0.88 -5.67 19.51
CA ASP A 5 1.97 -4.95 20.17
C ASP A 5 2.90 -4.27 19.17
N VAL A 6 2.93 -4.80 17.94
CA VAL A 6 3.73 -4.24 16.87
C VAL A 6 2.81 -3.95 15.68
N ILE A 7 2.81 -2.69 15.24
CA ILE A 7 2.11 -2.27 14.03
C ILE A 7 3.17 -1.97 12.98
N LEU A 8 3.08 -2.69 11.86
CA LEU A 8 3.90 -2.43 10.69
C LEU A 8 3.07 -1.58 9.73
N TRP A 9 3.53 -0.37 9.44
CA TRP A 9 2.82 0.55 8.57
C TRP A 9 3.59 0.74 7.29
N GLU A 10 3.05 0.25 6.18
CA GLU A 10 3.62 0.41 4.85
C GLU A 10 2.93 1.59 4.14
N VAL A 11 3.73 2.52 3.63
CA VAL A 11 3.23 3.74 2.99
C VAL A 11 3.67 3.77 1.53
N ASP A 12 2.71 3.86 0.62
CA ASP A 12 2.93 4.07 -0.82
C ASP A 12 3.79 3.00 -1.48
N VAL A 13 3.67 1.74 -1.06
CA VAL A 13 4.39 0.63 -1.67
C VAL A 13 3.64 0.15 -2.91
N GLN A 14 3.49 1.06 -3.86
CA GLN A 14 2.71 0.89 -5.08
C GLN A 14 3.62 0.78 -6.30
N ARG A 15 3.11 0.11 -7.35
CA ARG A 15 3.90 -0.16 -8.56
C ARG A 15 4.46 1.10 -9.21
N ASP A 16 3.67 2.17 -9.27
CA ASP A 16 4.11 3.42 -9.90
C ASP A 16 5.29 4.08 -9.20
N PHE A 17 5.47 3.84 -7.89
CA PHE A 17 6.59 4.38 -7.14
C PHE A 17 7.78 3.43 -7.06
N VAL A 18 7.53 2.13 -6.95
CA VAL A 18 8.55 1.15 -6.55
C VAL A 18 9.20 0.47 -7.75
N LEU A 19 8.45 0.23 -8.83
CA LEU A 19 8.95 -0.55 -9.95
C LEU A 19 9.55 0.32 -11.04
N PRO A 20 10.69 -0.10 -11.63
CA PRO A 20 11.21 0.57 -12.83
C PRO A 20 10.13 0.65 -13.91
N GLY A 21 9.99 1.81 -14.53
CA GLY A 21 8.92 2.06 -15.50
C GLY A 21 7.63 2.57 -14.89
N GLY A 22 7.53 2.66 -13.57
CA GLY A 22 6.40 3.28 -12.89
C GLY A 22 6.28 4.76 -13.25
N LYS A 23 5.06 5.29 -13.16
CA LYS A 23 4.77 6.66 -13.62
C LYS A 23 5.43 7.74 -12.78
N LEU A 24 5.77 7.42 -11.53
CA LEU A 24 6.52 8.31 -10.64
C LEU A 24 7.56 7.49 -9.87
N TYR A 25 8.34 6.74 -10.61
CA TYR A 25 9.32 5.82 -10.07
C TYR A 25 10.37 6.53 -9.21
N VAL A 26 10.60 5.96 -8.02
CA VAL A 26 11.66 6.40 -7.12
C VAL A 26 12.91 5.57 -7.43
N PRO A 27 13.99 6.18 -7.93
CA PRO A 27 15.19 5.41 -8.29
C PRO A 27 15.72 4.55 -7.14
N GLY A 28 15.90 3.26 -7.40
CA GLY A 28 16.41 2.31 -6.41
C GLY A 28 15.35 1.71 -5.50
N ALA A 29 14.09 2.12 -5.59
CA ALA A 29 13.03 1.64 -4.70
C ALA A 29 12.83 0.12 -4.81
N GLU A 30 13.03 -0.48 -5.98
CA GLU A 30 12.90 -1.92 -6.18
C GLU A 30 13.88 -2.73 -5.33
N LYS A 31 14.95 -2.13 -4.89
CA LYS A 31 15.94 -2.80 -4.00
C LYS A 31 15.39 -3.05 -2.61
N LEU A 32 14.29 -2.39 -2.25
CA LEU A 32 13.63 -2.58 -0.95
C LEU A 32 12.73 -3.82 -0.94
N LEU A 33 12.39 -4.36 -2.10
CA LEU A 33 11.38 -5.44 -2.19
C LEU A 33 11.72 -6.67 -1.34
N PRO A 34 12.97 -7.17 -1.27
CA PRO A 34 13.28 -8.30 -0.40
C PRO A 34 13.01 -8.02 1.08
N ASN A 35 13.33 -6.81 1.55
CA ASN A 35 13.08 -6.42 2.94
C ASN A 35 11.60 -6.18 3.21
N ILE A 36 10.89 -5.59 2.25
CA ILE A 36 9.43 -5.44 2.33
C ILE A 36 8.78 -6.81 2.47
N LYS A 37 9.20 -7.78 1.67
CA LYS A 37 8.68 -9.14 1.76
C LYS A 37 8.94 -9.78 3.13
N ARG A 38 10.13 -9.58 3.70
CA ARG A 38 10.44 -10.09 5.04
C ARG A 38 9.50 -9.53 6.10
N LEU A 39 9.23 -8.23 6.04
CA LEU A 39 8.31 -7.58 6.98
C LEU A 39 6.89 -8.07 6.78
N THR A 40 6.45 -8.18 5.54
CA THR A 40 5.12 -8.70 5.21
C THR A 40 4.96 -10.15 5.69
N ASP A 41 5.98 -10.98 5.50
CA ASP A 41 5.97 -12.37 5.96
C ASP A 41 5.89 -12.44 7.50
N ALA A 42 6.53 -11.53 8.22
CA ALA A 42 6.42 -11.45 9.67
C ALA A 42 4.97 -11.16 10.10
N ALA A 43 4.30 -10.24 9.40
CA ALA A 43 2.89 -9.96 9.63
C ALA A 43 2.01 -11.18 9.30
N ARG A 44 2.31 -11.87 8.20
CA ARG A 44 1.60 -13.10 7.82
C ARG A 44 1.70 -14.16 8.90
N GLN A 45 2.84 -14.23 9.58
CA GLN A 45 3.06 -15.16 10.70
C GLN A 45 2.44 -14.70 12.01
N GLY A 46 1.75 -13.57 12.03
CA GLY A 46 1.10 -13.04 13.22
C GLY A 46 2.00 -12.24 14.17
N LYS A 47 3.22 -11.92 13.75
CA LYS A 47 4.19 -11.19 14.60
C LYS A 47 3.92 -9.69 14.65
N ALA A 48 3.14 -9.17 13.70
CA ALA A 48 2.79 -7.76 13.63
C ALA A 48 1.42 -7.61 12.98
N PHE A 49 0.75 -6.50 13.29
CA PHE A 49 -0.46 -6.09 12.58
C PHE A 49 -0.05 -5.17 11.43
N LEU A 50 -0.36 -5.56 10.21
CA LEU A 50 0.06 -4.82 9.02
C LEU A 50 -1.01 -3.84 8.59
N VAL A 51 -0.64 -2.57 8.49
CA VAL A 51 -1.45 -1.52 7.88
C VAL A 51 -0.72 -1.07 6.62
N SER A 52 -1.40 -1.11 5.50
CA SER A 52 -0.85 -0.64 4.24
C SER A 52 -1.68 0.53 3.74
N HIS A 53 -1.00 1.60 3.37
CA HIS A 53 -1.60 2.90 3.05
C HIS A 53 -1.07 3.33 1.69
N GLY A 54 -1.96 3.70 0.80
CA GLY A 54 -1.60 4.04 -0.56
C GLY A 54 -2.14 5.39 -1.01
N ASP A 55 -1.58 5.86 -2.10
CA ASP A 55 -1.96 7.07 -2.79
C ASP A 55 -2.86 6.68 -3.98
N PHE A 56 -4.10 7.14 -4.00
CA PHE A 56 -5.07 6.74 -5.02
C PHE A 56 -5.76 7.97 -5.59
N HIS A 57 -5.34 8.37 -6.78
CA HIS A 57 -5.82 9.57 -7.45
C HIS A 57 -6.98 9.30 -8.39
N THR A 58 -7.83 10.31 -8.57
CA THR A 58 -8.76 10.34 -9.69
C THR A 58 -8.01 10.73 -10.97
N PRO A 59 -8.52 10.37 -12.17
CA PRO A 59 -7.83 10.70 -13.43
C PRO A 59 -7.59 12.19 -13.65
N ASN A 60 -8.43 13.04 -13.06
CA ASN A 60 -8.36 14.49 -13.23
C ASN A 60 -7.83 15.21 -11.99
N ASP A 61 -7.04 14.54 -11.17
CA ASP A 61 -6.51 15.12 -9.95
C ASP A 61 -5.70 16.39 -10.26
N PRO A 62 -5.96 17.52 -9.56
CA PRO A 62 -5.21 18.74 -9.75
C PRO A 62 -3.71 18.61 -9.55
N GLU A 63 -3.25 17.65 -8.76
CA GLU A 63 -1.84 17.35 -8.56
C GLU A 63 -1.12 17.05 -9.87
N PHE A 64 -1.83 16.53 -10.87
CA PHE A 64 -1.25 16.18 -12.16
C PHE A 64 -0.87 17.40 -13.03
N LYS A 65 -1.10 18.59 -12.54
CA LYS A 65 -0.54 19.83 -13.12
C LYS A 65 0.94 20.00 -12.76
N ILE A 66 1.38 19.35 -11.68
CA ILE A 66 2.75 19.46 -11.14
C ILE A 66 3.50 18.14 -11.37
N PHE A 67 2.85 17.01 -11.09
CA PHE A 67 3.43 15.69 -11.26
C PHE A 67 2.79 14.95 -12.44
N PRO A 68 3.50 14.02 -13.08
CA PRO A 68 2.85 13.18 -14.09
C PRO A 68 1.74 12.33 -13.45
N PRO A 69 0.70 11.96 -14.20
CA PRO A 69 -0.34 11.06 -13.69
C PRO A 69 0.28 9.77 -13.18
N HIS A 70 -0.06 9.42 -11.94
CA HIS A 70 0.44 8.23 -11.26
C HIS A 70 -0.58 7.76 -10.24
N CYS A 71 -0.52 6.49 -9.87
CA CYS A 71 -1.41 5.89 -8.87
C CYS A 71 -2.88 6.22 -9.12
N VAL A 72 -3.30 6.17 -10.38
CA VAL A 72 -4.68 6.46 -10.76
C VAL A 72 -5.54 5.26 -10.38
N LYS A 73 -6.64 5.51 -9.69
CA LYS A 73 -7.59 4.46 -9.25
C LYS A 73 -7.96 3.54 -10.41
N GLY A 74 -7.91 2.23 -10.16
CA GLY A 74 -8.27 1.22 -11.13
C GLY A 74 -7.18 0.88 -12.15
N THR A 75 -6.02 1.52 -12.09
CA THR A 75 -4.89 1.18 -12.96
C THR A 75 -3.90 0.26 -12.24
N PRO A 76 -3.11 -0.54 -13.00
CA PRO A 76 -2.09 -1.39 -12.39
C PRO A 76 -1.06 -0.61 -11.58
N GLY A 77 -0.74 0.63 -11.98
CA GLY A 77 0.23 1.47 -11.29
C GLY A 77 -0.16 1.84 -9.87
N ALA A 78 -1.46 1.91 -9.58
CA ALA A 78 -1.98 2.20 -8.25
C ALA A 78 -1.94 0.98 -7.32
N GLU A 79 -1.76 -0.23 -7.86
CA GLU A 79 -1.77 -1.45 -7.05
C GLU A 79 -0.51 -1.53 -6.19
N LEU A 80 -0.69 -2.08 -4.97
CA LEU A 80 0.45 -2.44 -4.13
C LEU A 80 1.27 -3.53 -4.82
N VAL A 81 2.59 -3.50 -4.61
CA VAL A 81 3.43 -4.61 -5.07
C VAL A 81 3.07 -5.88 -4.31
N PRO A 82 3.16 -7.07 -4.95
CA PRO A 82 2.78 -8.33 -4.28
C PRO A 82 3.54 -8.59 -2.98
N GLU A 83 4.78 -8.17 -2.90
CA GLU A 83 5.64 -8.32 -1.71
C GLU A 83 5.08 -7.62 -0.47
N ALA A 84 4.19 -6.64 -0.65
CA ALA A 84 3.62 -5.86 0.44
C ALA A 84 2.26 -6.37 0.92
N ILE A 85 1.74 -7.48 0.38
CA ILE A 85 0.37 -7.93 0.62
C ILE A 85 0.37 -9.32 1.27
N THR A 86 -0.46 -9.49 2.31
CA THR A 86 -0.78 -10.81 2.89
C THR A 86 -2.04 -11.39 2.23
N GLU A 87 -2.31 -12.69 2.46
CA GLU A 87 -3.51 -13.35 1.92
C GLU A 87 -4.80 -12.74 2.48
N LYS A 88 -4.77 -12.30 3.73
CA LYS A 88 -5.94 -11.73 4.41
C LYS A 88 -5.85 -10.21 4.34
N VAL A 89 -6.59 -9.64 3.42
CA VAL A 89 -6.57 -8.21 3.16
C VAL A 89 -7.97 -7.65 3.34
N ALA A 90 -8.10 -6.62 4.18
CA ALA A 90 -9.30 -5.81 4.26
C ALA A 90 -9.02 -4.46 3.61
N ARG A 91 -9.80 -4.10 2.59
CA ARG A 91 -9.69 -2.80 1.93
C ARG A 91 -10.63 -1.82 2.58
N VAL A 92 -10.09 -0.67 2.97
CA VAL A 92 -10.87 0.40 3.59
C VAL A 92 -11.20 1.41 2.51
N PRO A 93 -12.49 1.64 2.22
CA PRO A 93 -12.88 2.65 1.22
C PRO A 93 -12.40 4.03 1.62
N ASN A 94 -12.10 4.86 0.63
CA ASN A 94 -11.74 6.26 0.85
C ASN A 94 -13.02 7.09 1.06
N GLU A 95 -13.68 6.87 2.18
CA GLU A 95 -14.94 7.50 2.55
C GLU A 95 -14.93 7.85 4.03
N PRO A 96 -15.55 8.97 4.44
CA PRO A 96 -15.64 9.32 5.85
C PRO A 96 -16.44 8.28 6.63
N ASP A 97 -16.16 8.17 7.93
CA ASP A 97 -16.86 7.29 8.87
C ASP A 97 -16.75 5.79 8.57
N THR A 98 -15.78 5.40 7.73
CA THR A 98 -15.52 3.99 7.46
C THR A 98 -14.98 3.31 8.72
N LYS A 99 -15.61 2.19 9.10
CA LYS A 99 -15.16 1.37 10.23
C LYS A 99 -14.05 0.43 9.76
N ILE A 100 -12.96 0.41 10.51
CA ILE A 100 -11.80 -0.41 10.18
C ILE A 100 -11.94 -1.78 10.82
N PRO A 101 -11.95 -2.88 10.05
CA PRO A 101 -11.97 -4.23 10.61
C PRO A 101 -10.59 -4.58 11.19
N VAL A 102 -10.50 -4.66 12.51
CA VAL A 102 -9.21 -4.90 13.20
C VAL A 102 -8.86 -6.37 13.38
N SER A 103 -9.70 -7.29 12.92
CA SER A 103 -9.43 -8.72 12.96
C SER A 103 -8.53 -9.21 11.82
N GLN A 104 -8.33 -8.40 10.80
CA GLN A 104 -7.50 -8.74 9.65
C GLN A 104 -6.02 -8.49 9.94
N ALA A 105 -5.15 -9.27 9.29
CA ALA A 105 -3.71 -9.11 9.43
C ALA A 105 -3.19 -7.90 8.65
N THR A 106 -3.88 -7.54 7.57
CA THR A 106 -3.50 -6.42 6.71
C THR A 106 -4.70 -5.53 6.46
N LEU A 107 -4.52 -4.23 6.63
CA LEU A 107 -5.47 -3.22 6.19
C LEU A 107 -4.84 -2.42 5.06
N ILE A 108 -5.62 -2.18 4.02
CA ILE A 108 -5.22 -1.28 2.93
C ILE A 108 -6.16 -0.09 2.97
N ALA A 109 -5.61 1.07 3.26
CA ALA A 109 -6.35 2.31 3.31
C ALA A 109 -5.90 3.24 2.19
N SER A 110 -6.83 4.01 1.66
CA SER A 110 -6.51 5.09 0.73
C SER A 110 -6.57 6.42 1.46
N VAL A 111 -5.82 7.38 0.95
CA VAL A 111 -5.83 8.76 1.45
C VAL A 111 -6.52 9.64 0.42
N PRO A 112 -7.43 10.49 0.87
CA PRO A 112 -8.06 11.47 -0.01
C PRO A 112 -7.07 12.41 -0.65
#